data_208af85cdf443355b07830350e40e69b
#
_entry.id   208af85cdf443355b07830350e40e69b
#
_cell.length_a   1.000
_cell.length_b   1.000
_cell.length_c   1.000
_cell.angle_alpha   90.00
_cell.angle_beta   90.00
_cell.angle_gamma   90.00
#
_symmetry.space_group_name_H-M   'P 1'
#
loop_
_entity.id
_entity.type
_entity.pdbx_description
1 polymer ?
#
loop_
_entity_poly.entity_id
_entity_poly.type
_entity_poly.pdbx_seq_one_letter_code
_entity_poly.pdbx_strand_id
1 'polypeptide(L)'
;AQKVGGDLYDIIVLGEHRIGVVVADVSGKGISASLLMAICRSNIRQIAPRHTSPSEVLAELNRVLSHDIRNGMFVTLLYAVIDTDAMSVTFARAGHELPLLVQRYASVGAPTSRFVSSDGMPVGMVPDELFSTVISDCTEPFRPGDAFVLYTDGITEAPNEDGKEFSGARLADAVSSLQTNSAREINDGLMLAIDRFIGGAPQRDDYTLVTIKRF
;
A
#
# COMPACT_ATOMS: atom_id res chain seq x y z
N ALA A 1 -3.83 10.80 -24.18
CA ALA A 1 -2.75 10.24 -23.37
C ALA A 1 -2.87 10.57 -21.86
N GLN A 2 -4.03 11.00 -21.39
CA GLN A 2 -4.30 11.33 -19.97
C GLN A 2 -4.89 10.13 -19.17
N LYS A 3 -4.82 8.92 -19.69
CA LYS A 3 -5.49 7.75 -19.10
C LYS A 3 -4.56 6.62 -18.65
N VAL A 4 -3.29 6.89 -18.41
CA VAL A 4 -2.38 5.87 -17.90
C VAL A 4 -1.87 6.37 -16.56
N GLY A 5 -2.25 5.65 -15.49
CA GLY A 5 -1.93 5.98 -14.11
C GLY A 5 -0.50 5.68 -13.70
N GLY A 6 -0.08 6.26 -12.58
CA GLY A 6 1.15 5.97 -11.87
C GLY A 6 1.03 4.83 -10.86
N ASP A 7 -0.17 4.46 -10.50
CA ASP A 7 -0.47 3.45 -9.46
C ASP A 7 -0.19 2.01 -9.89
N LEU A 8 0.21 1.21 -8.92
CA LEU A 8 0.38 -0.24 -9.07
C LEU A 8 -0.18 -0.97 -7.86
N TYR A 9 -0.85 -2.08 -8.11
CA TYR A 9 -0.91 -3.18 -7.15
C TYR A 9 -0.54 -4.50 -7.81
N ASP A 10 0.02 -5.43 -7.04
CA ASP A 10 0.33 -6.77 -7.53
C ASP A 10 0.30 -7.79 -6.39
N ILE A 11 0.03 -9.05 -6.75
CA ILE A 11 0.02 -10.19 -5.83
C ILE A 11 1.05 -11.19 -6.35
N ILE A 12 1.95 -11.62 -5.47
CA ILE A 12 3.08 -12.50 -5.78
C ILE A 12 2.99 -13.73 -4.89
N VAL A 13 2.79 -14.90 -5.50
CA VAL A 13 2.81 -16.16 -4.77
C VAL A 13 4.26 -16.50 -4.42
N LEU A 14 4.57 -16.60 -3.13
CA LEU A 14 5.91 -16.88 -2.59
C LEU A 14 6.06 -18.31 -2.10
N GLY A 15 4.97 -19.05 -2.00
CA GLY A 15 4.91 -20.43 -1.54
C GLY A 15 3.48 -20.82 -1.20
N GLU A 16 3.31 -21.98 -0.59
CA GLU A 16 1.98 -22.53 -0.25
C GLU A 16 1.23 -21.67 0.77
N HIS A 17 1.97 -21.11 1.74
CA HIS A 17 1.41 -20.34 2.88
C HIS A 17 1.84 -18.88 2.91
N ARG A 18 2.53 -18.40 1.87
CA ARG A 18 3.07 -17.04 1.81
C ARG A 18 2.68 -16.32 0.53
N ILE A 19 2.14 -15.12 0.68
CA ILE A 19 1.71 -14.26 -0.42
C ILE A 19 2.34 -12.87 -0.21
N GLY A 20 3.05 -12.40 -1.22
CA GLY A 20 3.50 -11.00 -1.31
C GLY A 20 2.42 -10.12 -1.92
N VAL A 21 2.20 -8.96 -1.34
CA VAL A 21 1.29 -7.93 -1.85
C VAL A 21 2.04 -6.62 -1.94
N VAL A 22 1.96 -5.95 -3.08
CA VAL A 22 2.57 -4.64 -3.30
C VAL A 22 1.51 -3.62 -3.70
N VAL A 23 1.63 -2.42 -3.15
CA VAL A 23 0.94 -1.21 -3.61
C VAL A 23 1.99 -0.13 -3.77
N ALA A 24 1.97 0.59 -4.89
CA ALA A 24 2.94 1.62 -5.20
C ALA A 24 2.32 2.75 -6.01
N ASP A 25 2.93 3.92 -5.91
CA ASP A 25 2.65 5.06 -6.77
C ASP A 25 3.96 5.70 -7.24
N VAL A 26 4.00 6.09 -8.51
CA VAL A 26 5.14 6.76 -9.15
C VAL A 26 4.90 8.25 -9.18
N SER A 27 5.85 9.02 -8.66
CA SER A 27 5.81 10.48 -8.76
C SER A 27 5.71 10.95 -10.21
N GLY A 28 4.72 11.80 -10.48
CA GLY A 28 4.44 12.32 -11.82
C GLY A 28 3.34 11.53 -12.54
N LYS A 29 3.03 11.95 -13.77
CA LYS A 29 1.89 11.41 -14.54
C LYS A 29 2.30 11.13 -15.99
N GLY A 30 1.52 10.27 -16.65
CA GLY A 30 1.67 9.97 -18.08
C GLY A 30 2.68 8.85 -18.38
N ILE A 31 3.17 8.83 -19.61
CA ILE A 31 3.91 7.69 -20.17
C ILE A 31 5.18 7.35 -19.35
N SER A 32 5.91 8.35 -18.90
CA SER A 32 7.15 8.11 -18.13
C SER A 32 6.87 7.42 -16.79
N ALA A 33 5.83 7.84 -16.06
CA ALA A 33 5.41 7.23 -14.82
C ALA A 33 4.96 5.78 -15.07
N SER A 34 4.14 5.54 -16.09
CA SER A 34 3.66 4.20 -16.41
C SER A 34 4.77 3.23 -16.86
N LEU A 35 5.80 3.72 -17.57
CA LEU A 35 6.96 2.90 -17.92
C LEU A 35 7.77 2.54 -16.69
N LEU A 36 8.02 3.50 -15.78
CA LEU A 36 8.73 3.24 -14.53
C LEU A 36 7.93 2.26 -13.66
N MET A 37 6.60 2.40 -13.62
CA MET A 37 5.72 1.46 -12.96
C MET A 37 5.85 0.03 -13.49
N ALA A 38 5.86 -0.14 -14.82
CA ALA A 38 6.01 -1.44 -15.45
C ALA A 38 7.40 -2.07 -15.13
N ILE A 39 8.45 -1.26 -15.09
CA ILE A 39 9.81 -1.68 -14.71
C ILE A 39 9.82 -2.07 -13.22
N CYS A 40 9.24 -1.26 -12.34
CA CYS A 40 9.11 -1.55 -10.91
C CYS A 40 8.39 -2.89 -10.69
N ARG A 41 7.24 -3.10 -11.32
CA ARG A 41 6.47 -4.36 -11.25
C ARG A 41 7.28 -5.56 -11.72
N SER A 42 8.00 -5.43 -12.82
CA SER A 42 8.82 -6.51 -13.35
C SER A 42 9.95 -6.90 -12.39
N ASN A 43 10.63 -5.90 -11.82
CA ASN A 43 11.73 -6.13 -10.89
C ASN A 43 11.26 -6.74 -9.57
N ILE A 44 10.18 -6.21 -8.96
CA ILE A 44 9.72 -6.73 -7.67
C ILE A 44 9.28 -8.19 -7.78
N ARG A 45 8.67 -8.61 -8.90
CA ARG A 45 8.32 -10.02 -9.16
C ARG A 45 9.53 -10.94 -9.24
N GLN A 46 10.68 -10.44 -9.67
CA GLN A 46 11.92 -11.21 -9.76
C GLN A 46 12.69 -11.21 -8.42
N ILE A 47 12.61 -10.11 -7.68
CA ILE A 47 13.32 -9.92 -6.41
C ILE A 47 12.61 -10.64 -5.27
N ALA A 48 11.30 -10.45 -5.12
CA ALA A 48 10.52 -10.91 -3.99
C ALA A 48 10.68 -12.41 -3.66
N PRO A 49 10.72 -13.35 -4.61
CA PRO A 49 10.91 -14.78 -4.30
C PRO A 49 12.29 -15.14 -3.74
N ARG A 50 13.27 -14.24 -3.84
CA ARG A 50 14.65 -14.48 -3.40
C ARG A 50 14.94 -14.04 -1.97
N HIS A 51 14.01 -13.29 -1.37
CA HIS A 51 14.14 -12.76 -0.02
C HIS A 51 12.98 -13.20 0.87
N THR A 52 13.24 -13.25 2.16
CA THR A 52 12.22 -13.52 3.18
C THR A 52 11.69 -12.24 3.84
N SER A 53 12.51 -11.19 3.85
CA SER A 53 12.26 -9.90 4.47
C SER A 53 11.75 -8.88 3.45
N PRO A 54 10.60 -8.22 3.69
CA PRO A 54 10.14 -7.10 2.86
C PRO A 54 11.15 -5.97 2.71
N SER A 55 11.86 -5.60 3.76
CA SER A 55 12.87 -4.53 3.70
C SER A 55 14.05 -4.89 2.80
N GLU A 56 14.48 -6.16 2.79
CA GLU A 56 15.53 -6.63 1.85
C GLU A 56 15.04 -6.56 0.40
N VAL A 57 13.78 -6.91 0.14
CA VAL A 57 13.17 -6.77 -1.20
C VAL A 57 13.21 -5.32 -1.66
N LEU A 58 12.82 -4.38 -0.79
CA LEU A 58 12.79 -2.96 -1.13
C LEU A 58 14.19 -2.36 -1.28
N ALA A 59 15.17 -2.80 -0.46
CA ALA A 59 16.56 -2.37 -0.59
C ALA A 59 17.16 -2.83 -1.93
N GLU A 60 16.93 -4.10 -2.32
CA GLU A 60 17.38 -4.57 -3.64
C GLU A 60 16.65 -3.85 -4.78
N LEU A 61 15.35 -3.58 -4.63
CA LEU A 61 14.60 -2.83 -5.61
C LEU A 61 15.13 -1.40 -5.78
N ASN A 62 15.45 -0.69 -4.69
CA ASN A 62 16.09 0.62 -4.75
C ASN A 62 17.40 0.57 -5.53
N ARG A 63 18.27 -0.41 -5.22
CA ARG A 63 19.57 -0.59 -5.89
C ARG A 63 19.43 -0.81 -7.40
N VAL A 64 18.42 -1.58 -7.82
CA VAL A 64 18.18 -1.85 -9.25
C VAL A 64 17.58 -0.63 -9.94
N LEU A 65 16.58 0.02 -9.33
CA LEU A 65 15.84 1.12 -9.96
C LEU A 65 16.55 2.47 -9.90
N SER A 66 17.48 2.68 -8.95
CA SER A 66 18.20 3.96 -8.82
C SER A 66 18.93 4.39 -10.10
N HIS A 67 19.32 3.42 -10.94
CA HIS A 67 19.96 3.68 -12.23
C HIS A 67 18.98 4.05 -13.35
N ASP A 68 17.72 3.62 -13.26
CA ASP A 68 16.68 3.82 -14.29
C ASP A 68 15.80 5.03 -13.97
N ILE A 69 15.77 5.43 -12.71
CA ILE A 69 14.95 6.56 -12.25
C ILE A 69 15.64 7.88 -12.68
N ARG A 70 14.93 8.67 -13.47
CA ARG A 70 15.40 10.00 -13.90
C ARG A 70 15.35 10.98 -12.72
N ASN A 71 16.25 11.98 -12.73
CA ASN A 71 16.30 13.03 -11.72
C ASN A 71 14.91 13.63 -11.46
N GLY A 72 14.48 13.60 -10.20
CA GLY A 72 13.21 14.15 -9.74
C GLY A 72 12.02 13.19 -9.78
N MET A 73 12.19 11.96 -10.28
CA MET A 73 11.19 10.89 -10.13
C MET A 73 11.56 9.99 -8.94
N PHE A 74 10.55 9.38 -8.34
CA PHE A 74 10.69 8.39 -7.27
C PHE A 74 9.44 7.49 -7.25
N VAL A 75 9.51 6.40 -6.53
CA VAL A 75 8.38 5.48 -6.34
C VAL A 75 8.12 5.36 -4.85
N THR A 76 6.90 5.70 -4.43
CA THR A 76 6.42 5.31 -3.11
C THR A 76 5.89 3.89 -3.19
N LEU A 77 6.23 3.04 -2.21
CA LEU A 77 5.88 1.63 -2.28
C LEU A 77 5.74 1.03 -0.89
N LEU A 78 4.72 0.19 -0.73
CA LEU A 78 4.58 -0.72 0.39
C LEU A 78 4.58 -2.16 -0.13
N TYR A 79 5.46 -2.99 0.42
CA TYR A 79 5.49 -4.41 0.16
C TYR A 79 5.22 -5.19 1.44
N ALA A 80 4.19 -6.05 1.41
CA ALA A 80 3.75 -6.86 2.54
C ALA A 80 3.82 -8.34 2.18
N VAL A 81 4.21 -9.16 3.15
CA VAL A 81 4.16 -10.62 3.08
C VAL A 81 3.14 -11.11 4.12
N ILE A 82 2.11 -11.77 3.64
CA ILE A 82 1.12 -12.46 4.46
C ILE A 82 1.61 -13.90 4.64
N ASP A 83 1.82 -14.30 5.89
CA ASP A 83 2.17 -15.67 6.26
C ASP A 83 1.00 -16.30 7.01
N THR A 84 0.37 -17.31 6.38
CA THR A 84 -0.81 -17.95 6.95
C THR A 84 -0.48 -18.94 8.06
N ASP A 85 0.72 -19.51 8.08
CA ASP A 85 1.17 -20.41 9.15
C ASP A 85 1.61 -19.62 10.38
N ALA A 86 2.42 -18.59 10.19
CA ALA A 86 2.86 -17.71 11.27
C ALA A 86 1.73 -16.81 11.80
N MET A 87 0.58 -16.75 11.11
CA MET A 87 -0.52 -15.83 11.44
C MET A 87 -0.07 -14.38 11.55
N SER A 88 0.73 -13.94 10.60
CA SER A 88 1.33 -12.61 10.60
C SER A 88 1.26 -11.92 9.25
N VAL A 89 1.34 -10.61 9.28
CA VAL A 89 1.70 -9.77 8.14
C VAL A 89 3.00 -9.05 8.48
N THR A 90 4.01 -9.22 7.63
CA THR A 90 5.27 -8.48 7.73
C THR A 90 5.36 -7.56 6.53
N PHE A 91 5.65 -6.29 6.74
CA PHE A 91 5.75 -5.32 5.65
C PHE A 91 6.90 -4.34 5.85
N ALA A 92 7.35 -3.75 4.75
CA ALA A 92 8.23 -2.59 4.73
C ALA A 92 7.62 -1.50 3.84
N ARG A 93 7.88 -0.24 4.19
CA ARG A 93 7.28 0.92 3.53
C ARG A 93 8.35 1.88 3.01
N ALA A 94 8.40 2.07 1.72
CA ALA A 94 9.27 3.04 1.06
C ALA A 94 8.51 4.34 0.78
N GLY A 95 8.26 5.14 1.83
CA GLY A 95 7.62 6.46 1.71
C GLY A 95 6.14 6.45 1.30
N HIS A 96 5.48 5.28 1.25
CA HIS A 96 4.09 5.13 0.84
C HIS A 96 3.10 5.43 1.99
N GLU A 97 1.79 5.41 1.72
CA GLU A 97 0.75 5.56 2.73
C GLU A 97 0.84 4.49 3.84
N LEU A 98 0.44 4.85 5.07
CA LEU A 98 0.43 3.90 6.17
C LEU A 98 -0.69 2.87 5.98
N PRO A 99 -0.40 1.57 6.10
CA PRO A 99 -1.43 0.55 6.00
C PRO A 99 -2.38 0.61 7.20
N LEU A 100 -3.66 0.32 6.97
CA LEU A 100 -4.66 0.22 8.02
C LEU A 100 -4.86 -1.25 8.40
N LEU A 101 -4.52 -1.60 9.64
CA LEU A 101 -4.82 -2.91 10.24
C LEU A 101 -6.15 -2.83 10.98
N VAL A 102 -7.06 -3.74 10.65
CA VAL A 102 -8.36 -3.89 11.31
C VAL A 102 -8.40 -5.24 11.99
N GLN A 103 -8.51 -5.25 13.31
CA GLN A 103 -8.52 -6.45 14.13
C GLN A 103 -9.93 -6.78 14.58
N ARG A 104 -10.39 -8.00 14.29
CA ARG A 104 -11.72 -8.45 14.70
C ARG A 104 -11.86 -8.51 16.23
N TYR A 105 -10.79 -8.92 16.90
CA TYR A 105 -10.74 -9.08 18.37
C TYR A 105 -9.62 -8.20 18.91
N ALA A 106 -9.87 -6.90 18.99
CA ALA A 106 -8.95 -6.00 19.70
C ALA A 106 -9.03 -6.24 21.20
N SER A 107 -7.93 -5.98 21.90
CA SER A 107 -7.91 -6.00 23.37
C SER A 107 -8.93 -4.99 23.91
N VAL A 108 -9.48 -5.27 25.10
CA VAL A 108 -10.46 -4.37 25.73
C VAL A 108 -9.89 -2.95 25.85
N GLY A 109 -10.59 -1.99 25.23
CA GLY A 109 -10.17 -0.59 25.20
C GLY A 109 -9.21 -0.21 24.07
N ALA A 110 -8.73 -1.18 23.25
CA ALA A 110 -7.95 -0.88 22.06
C ALA A 110 -8.85 -0.59 20.84
N PRO A 111 -8.46 0.31 19.93
CA PRO A 111 -9.20 0.53 18.70
C PRO A 111 -9.18 -0.74 17.83
N THR A 112 -10.29 -1.02 17.17
CA THR A 112 -10.41 -2.15 16.24
C THR A 112 -9.67 -1.89 14.93
N SER A 113 -9.37 -0.63 14.59
CA SER A 113 -8.57 -0.24 13.44
C SER A 113 -7.48 0.74 13.84
N ARG A 114 -6.30 0.60 13.25
CA ARG A 114 -5.17 1.50 13.45
C ARG A 114 -4.25 1.55 12.23
N PHE A 115 -3.70 2.71 11.97
CA PHE A 115 -2.58 2.82 11.04
C PHE A 115 -1.33 2.25 11.68
N VAL A 116 -0.59 1.44 10.92
CA VAL A 116 0.65 0.81 11.39
C VAL A 116 1.82 1.59 10.84
N SER A 117 2.61 2.18 11.74
CA SER A 117 3.78 2.98 11.36
C SER A 117 4.97 2.08 11.00
N SER A 118 5.70 2.48 9.96
CA SER A 118 6.99 1.93 9.55
C SER A 118 7.78 3.04 8.88
N ASP A 119 9.05 3.17 9.21
CA ASP A 119 9.95 4.14 8.60
C ASP A 119 10.40 3.68 7.21
N GLY A 120 10.75 4.65 6.37
CA GLY A 120 11.27 4.38 5.02
C GLY A 120 11.15 5.60 4.12
N MET A 121 11.99 5.65 3.10
CA MET A 121 12.05 6.72 2.09
C MET A 121 11.65 6.16 0.72
N PRO A 122 11.08 6.97 -0.18
CA PRO A 122 10.73 6.53 -1.52
C PRO A 122 11.91 5.93 -2.27
N VAL A 123 11.63 4.89 -3.07
CA VAL A 123 12.62 4.24 -3.95
C VAL A 123 13.12 5.24 -4.99
N GLY A 124 14.43 5.31 -5.16
CA GLY A 124 15.11 6.22 -6.10
C GLY A 124 15.34 7.63 -5.58
N MET A 125 14.91 7.94 -4.34
CA MET A 125 15.08 9.27 -3.75
C MET A 125 16.46 9.45 -3.10
N VAL A 126 17.05 8.39 -2.56
CA VAL A 126 18.31 8.43 -1.83
C VAL A 126 19.23 7.29 -2.26
N PRO A 127 20.57 7.44 -2.05
CA PRO A 127 21.53 6.36 -2.30
C PRO A 127 21.24 5.11 -1.46
N ASP A 128 21.67 3.94 -1.95
CA ASP A 128 21.39 2.63 -1.36
C ASP A 128 21.85 2.50 0.09
N GLU A 129 23.03 3.08 0.41
CA GLU A 129 23.56 3.03 1.78
C GLU A 129 22.63 3.71 2.77
N LEU A 130 22.06 4.86 2.40
CA LEU A 130 21.11 5.57 3.25
C LEU A 130 19.75 4.87 3.26
N PHE A 131 19.26 4.43 2.08
CA PHE A 131 18.00 3.70 1.98
C PHE A 131 17.96 2.48 2.91
N SER A 132 19.03 1.67 2.88
CA SER A 132 19.16 0.46 3.68
C SER A 132 19.21 0.72 5.19
N THR A 133 19.59 1.92 5.63
CA THR A 133 19.61 2.26 7.06
C THR A 133 18.27 2.71 7.60
N VAL A 134 17.36 3.18 6.75
CA VAL A 134 16.05 3.71 7.18
C VAL A 134 14.89 2.74 6.91
N ILE A 135 15.06 1.80 6.00
CA ILE A 135 14.02 0.80 5.71
C ILE A 135 14.07 -0.33 6.74
N SER A 136 12.93 -0.72 7.26
CA SER A 136 12.84 -1.82 8.23
C SER A 136 11.55 -2.59 8.10
N ASP A 137 11.58 -3.86 8.52
CA ASP A 137 10.40 -4.70 8.61
C ASP A 137 9.56 -4.33 9.83
N CYS A 138 8.25 -4.27 9.62
CA CYS A 138 7.26 -4.21 10.68
C CYS A 138 6.41 -5.49 10.61
N THR A 139 6.29 -6.21 11.72
CA THR A 139 5.50 -7.45 11.78
C THR A 139 4.34 -7.29 12.75
N GLU A 140 3.15 -7.62 12.28
CA GLU A 140 1.90 -7.58 13.05
C GLU A 140 1.21 -8.94 13.05
N PRO A 141 0.57 -9.32 14.17
CA PRO A 141 -0.34 -10.46 14.16
C PRO A 141 -1.48 -10.23 13.16
N PHE A 142 -1.77 -11.28 12.38
CA PHE A 142 -2.84 -11.24 11.39
C PHE A 142 -3.68 -12.51 11.50
N ARG A 143 -4.74 -12.44 12.29
CA ARG A 143 -5.56 -13.57 12.73
C ARG A 143 -6.81 -13.75 11.86
N PRO A 144 -7.48 -14.91 11.90
CA PRO A 144 -8.78 -15.06 11.25
C PRO A 144 -9.77 -13.97 11.68
N GLY A 145 -10.35 -13.31 10.67
CA GLY A 145 -11.25 -12.19 10.84
C GLY A 145 -10.60 -10.81 10.74
N ASP A 146 -9.26 -10.72 10.82
CA ASP A 146 -8.53 -9.46 10.63
C ASP A 146 -8.51 -9.05 9.16
N ALA A 147 -8.38 -7.75 8.91
CA ALA A 147 -8.19 -7.19 7.58
C ALA A 147 -6.97 -6.24 7.57
N PHE A 148 -6.25 -6.24 6.45
CA PHE A 148 -5.13 -5.36 6.17
C PHE A 148 -5.43 -4.59 4.89
N VAL A 149 -5.53 -3.26 4.99
CA VAL A 149 -5.96 -2.39 3.91
C VAL A 149 -4.80 -1.52 3.47
N LEU A 150 -4.49 -1.62 2.18
CA LEU A 150 -3.47 -0.86 1.47
C LEU A 150 -4.16 0.06 0.45
N TYR A 151 -3.64 1.25 0.28
CA TYR A 151 -4.24 2.24 -0.61
C TYR A 151 -3.20 3.26 -1.06
N THR A 152 -3.50 4.00 -2.13
CA THR A 152 -2.71 5.16 -2.58
C THR A 152 -3.31 6.46 -2.07
N ASP A 153 -2.52 7.53 -2.06
CA ASP A 153 -2.90 8.85 -1.55
C ASP A 153 -4.11 9.46 -2.27
N GLY A 154 -4.34 9.09 -3.53
CA GLY A 154 -5.53 9.49 -4.27
C GLY A 154 -6.83 9.24 -3.50
N ILE A 155 -6.88 8.20 -2.63
CA ILE A 155 -8.04 7.90 -1.79
C ILE A 155 -8.17 8.91 -0.65
N THR A 156 -7.10 9.16 0.10
CA THR A 156 -7.14 10.05 1.28
C THR A 156 -7.17 11.53 0.90
N GLU A 157 -6.57 11.88 -0.23
CA GLU A 157 -6.56 13.23 -0.79
C GLU A 157 -7.74 13.54 -1.71
N ALA A 158 -8.67 12.58 -1.91
CA ALA A 158 -9.88 12.79 -2.71
C ALA A 158 -10.66 14.02 -2.21
N PRO A 159 -10.80 15.11 -3.01
CA PRO A 159 -11.44 16.33 -2.55
C PRO A 159 -12.95 16.28 -2.72
N ASN A 160 -13.68 16.90 -1.80
CA ASN A 160 -15.09 17.20 -2.01
C ASN A 160 -15.28 18.55 -2.73
N GLU A 161 -16.51 18.96 -2.96
CA GLU A 161 -16.87 20.23 -3.62
C GLU A 161 -16.36 21.47 -2.87
N ASP A 162 -16.17 21.38 -1.55
CA ASP A 162 -15.57 22.43 -0.71
C ASP A 162 -14.03 22.43 -0.75
N GLY A 163 -13.41 21.48 -1.43
CA GLY A 163 -11.96 21.30 -1.48
C GLY A 163 -11.37 20.62 -0.24
N LYS A 164 -12.19 20.02 0.63
CA LYS A 164 -11.71 19.23 1.78
C LYS A 164 -11.38 17.82 1.34
N GLU A 165 -10.30 17.25 1.85
CA GLU A 165 -9.86 15.89 1.57
C GLU A 165 -10.68 14.84 2.34
N PHE A 166 -10.80 13.63 1.77
CA PHE A 166 -11.46 12.50 2.43
C PHE A 166 -10.77 12.16 3.75
N SER A 167 -9.47 12.11 3.77
CA SER A 167 -8.56 11.90 4.89
C SER A 167 -8.51 10.46 5.43
N GLY A 168 -7.36 10.12 6.04
CA GLY A 168 -7.16 8.82 6.69
C GLY A 168 -8.16 8.55 7.84
N ALA A 169 -8.62 9.58 8.55
CA ALA A 169 -9.60 9.41 9.62
C ALA A 169 -10.92 8.85 9.09
N ARG A 170 -11.45 9.43 8.00
CA ARG A 170 -12.68 8.92 7.37
C ARG A 170 -12.50 7.54 6.76
N LEU A 171 -11.31 7.26 6.19
CA LEU A 171 -10.98 5.92 5.72
C LEU A 171 -11.04 4.90 6.87
N ALA A 172 -10.41 5.19 8.00
CA ALA A 172 -10.42 4.31 9.16
C ALA A 172 -11.83 4.09 9.72
N ASP A 173 -12.66 5.14 9.82
CA ASP A 173 -14.04 5.06 10.28
C ASP A 173 -14.90 4.21 9.33
N ALA A 174 -14.77 4.43 8.01
CA ALA A 174 -15.52 3.68 7.01
C ALA A 174 -15.16 2.17 7.06
N VAL A 175 -13.87 1.84 7.08
CA VAL A 175 -13.41 0.44 7.13
C VAL A 175 -13.80 -0.22 8.45
N SER A 176 -13.71 0.50 9.58
CA SER A 176 -14.09 -0.03 10.90
C SER A 176 -15.57 -0.43 10.94
N SER A 177 -16.44 0.35 10.31
CA SER A 177 -17.88 0.03 10.23
C SER A 177 -18.18 -1.23 9.40
N LEU A 178 -17.22 -1.65 8.56
CA LEU A 178 -17.33 -2.79 7.64
C LEU A 178 -16.46 -3.99 8.08
N GLN A 179 -15.89 -3.98 9.28
CA GLN A 179 -14.90 -4.96 9.73
C GLN A 179 -15.35 -6.43 9.66
N THR A 180 -16.65 -6.70 9.76
CA THR A 180 -17.21 -8.07 9.70
C THR A 180 -17.47 -8.56 8.27
N ASN A 181 -17.37 -7.69 7.29
CA ASN A 181 -17.68 -7.96 5.89
C ASN A 181 -16.50 -8.65 5.18
N SER A 182 -16.75 -9.19 3.99
CA SER A 182 -15.70 -9.71 3.11
C SER A 182 -14.79 -8.57 2.62
N ALA A 183 -13.60 -8.91 2.11
CA ALA A 183 -12.69 -7.92 1.52
C ALA A 183 -13.35 -7.12 0.38
N ARG A 184 -14.18 -7.79 -0.43
CA ARG A 184 -14.92 -7.13 -1.50
C ARG A 184 -15.92 -6.11 -0.97
N GLU A 185 -16.73 -6.51 0.02
CA GLU A 185 -17.73 -5.61 0.63
C GLU A 185 -17.07 -4.43 1.35
N ILE A 186 -15.87 -4.61 1.93
CA ILE A 186 -15.07 -3.52 2.48
C ILE A 186 -14.67 -2.54 1.37
N ASN A 187 -14.14 -3.04 0.26
CA ASN A 187 -13.76 -2.19 -0.87
C ASN A 187 -14.97 -1.46 -1.46
N ASP A 188 -16.06 -2.17 -1.74
CA ASP A 188 -17.28 -1.59 -2.33
C ASP A 188 -17.89 -0.52 -1.38
N GLY A 189 -17.91 -0.80 -0.08
CA GLY A 189 -18.44 0.12 0.92
C GLY A 189 -17.55 1.37 1.11
N LEU A 190 -16.23 1.20 1.06
CA LEU A 190 -15.30 2.33 1.12
C LEU A 190 -15.41 3.20 -0.13
N MET A 191 -15.46 2.61 -1.32
CA MET A 191 -15.67 3.36 -2.56
C MET A 191 -16.99 4.14 -2.54
N LEU A 192 -18.07 3.54 -2.03
CA LEU A 192 -19.33 4.25 -1.86
C LEU A 192 -19.25 5.41 -0.85
N ALA A 193 -18.44 5.27 0.21
CA ALA A 193 -18.20 6.35 1.17
C ALA A 193 -17.42 7.51 0.54
N ILE A 194 -16.42 7.20 -0.28
CA ILE A 194 -15.66 8.18 -1.06
C ILE A 194 -16.58 8.91 -2.05
N ASP A 195 -17.34 8.17 -2.87
CA ASP A 195 -18.26 8.74 -3.87
C ASP A 195 -19.27 9.72 -3.23
N ARG A 196 -19.80 9.36 -2.06
CA ARG A 196 -20.72 10.23 -1.31
C ARG A 196 -20.03 11.48 -0.77
N PHE A 197 -18.76 11.37 -0.39
CA PHE A 197 -18.00 12.49 0.15
C PHE A 197 -17.58 13.47 -0.94
N ILE A 198 -17.08 12.97 -2.08
CA ILE A 198 -16.64 13.82 -3.20
C ILE A 198 -17.81 14.54 -3.88
N GLY A 199 -19.03 13.96 -3.85
CA GLY A 199 -20.19 14.54 -4.53
C GLY A 199 -19.95 14.69 -6.02
N GLY A 200 -19.99 15.94 -6.53
CA GLY A 200 -19.72 16.25 -7.94
C GLY A 200 -18.28 16.67 -8.24
N ALA A 201 -17.37 16.63 -7.25
CA ALA A 201 -16.00 17.06 -7.46
C ALA A 201 -15.25 16.11 -8.44
N PRO A 202 -14.41 16.63 -9.34
CA PRO A 202 -13.67 15.78 -10.27
C PRO A 202 -12.58 14.99 -9.55
N GLN A 203 -12.42 13.71 -9.92
CA GLN A 203 -11.30 12.91 -9.51
C GLN A 203 -9.97 13.51 -9.99
N ARG A 204 -9.00 13.68 -9.09
CA ARG A 204 -7.70 14.31 -9.36
C ARG A 204 -6.56 13.33 -9.55
N ASP A 205 -6.66 12.16 -8.93
CA ASP A 205 -5.65 11.12 -9.00
C ASP A 205 -6.26 9.72 -9.13
N ASP A 206 -5.42 8.72 -9.37
CA ASP A 206 -5.83 7.32 -9.42
C ASP A 206 -6.24 6.84 -8.01
N TYR A 207 -7.20 5.92 -7.95
CA TYR A 207 -7.65 5.31 -6.70
C TYR A 207 -7.28 3.83 -6.70
N THR A 208 -6.27 3.47 -5.94
CA THR A 208 -5.88 2.08 -5.72
C THR A 208 -6.22 1.67 -4.30
N LEU A 209 -6.95 0.57 -4.17
CA LEU A 209 -7.38 0.00 -2.89
C LEU A 209 -7.23 -1.51 -2.93
N VAL A 210 -6.49 -2.06 -1.97
CA VAL A 210 -6.28 -3.50 -1.81
C VAL A 210 -6.62 -3.89 -0.37
N THR A 211 -7.64 -4.72 -0.20
CA THR A 211 -8.00 -5.29 1.11
C THR A 211 -7.66 -6.77 1.14
N ILE A 212 -6.81 -7.15 2.08
CA ILE A 212 -6.53 -8.54 2.42
C ILE A 212 -7.33 -8.88 3.66
N LYS A 213 -8.18 -9.91 3.57
CA LYS A 213 -8.94 -10.41 4.72
C LYS A 213 -8.65 -11.87 4.96
N ARG A 214 -8.39 -12.20 6.21
CA ARG A 214 -8.18 -13.57 6.63
C ARG A 214 -9.50 -14.18 7.09
N PHE A 215 -9.82 -15.37 6.58
CA PHE A 215 -10.97 -16.18 6.96
C PHE A 215 -10.59 -17.25 7.97
#